data_66e2ef85627c7cfc1e165bf4b541e5b5
#
_entry.id   66e2ef85627c7cfc1e165bf4b541e5b5
#
_cell.length_a   1.000
_cell.length_b   1.000
_cell.length_c   1.000
_cell.angle_alpha   90.00
_cell.angle_beta   90.00
_cell.angle_gamma   90.00
#
_symmetry.space_group_name_H-M   'P 1'
#
loop_
_entity.id
_entity.type
_entity.pdbx_description
1 polymer ?
#
loop_
_entity_poly.entity_id
_entity_poly.type
_entity_poly.pdbx_seq_one_letter_code
_entity_poly.pdbx_strand_id
1 'polypeptide(L)'
;MKVNITLLVFIIFLLVGFIFRRPLATSAKVFFLVSQEFPQVPLKPLHFFTLEPKREKVWFGTKNEKVIADLFIPKTPPKRPALIVAMGVRTSEKDKPTLLGFCDTLSRLGYVVLWPRLETLEKGEVKLEDPQTFISAFNYLEQKDVVDKKRISFVGFSIGSSIALAAAEDQAINKKVHSLVFFGGYFNILDYLSSLASKNIIFDDKKIRWEPSAAAINHATEILKKEGITLEQFSQKITLETAQKKRILRFSPDQNISQFKPTIFILHEKSDTFVPYLESIKLKRALEGKVPLVYHQANLFEHVQVQKGASPKILGEFGGLFGFLYKVFAHL
;
A
#
# COMPACT_ATOMS: atom_id res chain seq x y z
N MET A 1 18.34 -20.66 53.19
CA MET A 1 17.56 -21.03 52.00
C MET A 1 18.47 -20.92 50.77
N LYS A 2 19.00 -22.04 50.23
CA LYS A 2 19.84 -21.97 49.02
C LYS A 2 18.93 -21.73 47.83
N VAL A 3 19.04 -20.57 47.22
CA VAL A 3 18.32 -20.25 45.97
C VAL A 3 18.85 -21.23 44.90
N ASN A 4 17.95 -21.98 44.29
CA ASN A 4 18.31 -22.89 43.20
C ASN A 4 18.64 -22.04 41.97
N ILE A 5 19.94 -21.91 41.66
CA ILE A 5 20.47 -21.09 40.57
C ILE A 5 19.84 -21.50 39.22
N THR A 6 19.63 -22.83 39.01
CA THR A 6 18.98 -23.33 37.78
C THR A 6 17.55 -22.80 37.63
N LEU A 7 16.78 -22.76 38.74
CA LEU A 7 15.43 -22.21 38.72
C LEU A 7 15.44 -20.71 38.45
N LEU A 8 16.41 -19.98 39.05
CA LEU A 8 16.54 -18.54 38.81
C LEU A 8 16.89 -18.24 37.35
N VAL A 9 17.85 -18.97 36.76
CA VAL A 9 18.20 -18.84 35.32
C VAL A 9 17.00 -19.15 34.42
N PHE A 10 16.23 -20.19 34.73
CA PHE A 10 15.03 -20.56 33.98
C PHE A 10 13.95 -19.45 34.05
N ILE A 11 13.72 -18.90 35.25
CA ILE A 11 12.77 -17.77 35.44
C ILE A 11 13.24 -16.55 34.66
N ILE A 12 14.53 -16.21 34.69
CA ILE A 12 15.08 -15.08 33.93
C ILE A 12 14.88 -15.31 32.42
N PHE A 13 15.14 -16.55 31.93
CA PHE A 13 14.94 -16.90 30.53
C PHE A 13 13.45 -16.73 30.10
N LEU A 14 12.51 -17.19 30.94
CA LEU A 14 11.07 -17.00 30.70
C LEU A 14 10.68 -15.53 30.71
N LEU A 15 11.21 -14.73 31.65
CA LEU A 15 10.95 -13.30 31.74
C LEU A 15 11.49 -12.57 30.49
N VAL A 16 12.72 -12.86 30.08
CA VAL A 16 13.32 -12.31 28.86
C VAL A 16 12.49 -12.70 27.64
N GLY A 17 12.13 -13.98 27.50
CA GLY A 17 11.25 -14.45 26.43
C GLY A 17 9.90 -13.75 26.42
N PHE A 18 9.32 -13.51 27.61
CA PHE A 18 8.04 -12.79 27.75
C PHE A 18 8.17 -11.31 27.36
N ILE A 19 9.25 -10.63 27.79
CA ILE A 19 9.53 -9.22 27.45
C ILE A 19 9.74 -9.07 25.94
N PHE A 20 10.49 -9.95 25.32
CA PHE A 20 10.84 -9.87 23.89
C PHE A 20 9.84 -10.55 22.96
N ARG A 21 8.75 -11.16 23.50
CA ARG A 21 7.77 -11.89 22.67
C ARG A 21 7.16 -11.04 21.53
N ARG A 22 6.81 -9.77 21.81
CA ARG A 22 6.24 -8.87 20.77
C ARG A 22 7.27 -8.48 19.72
N PRO A 23 8.47 -7.97 20.06
CA PRO A 23 9.52 -7.72 19.10
C PRO A 23 9.87 -8.94 18.24
N LEU A 24 10.01 -10.12 18.86
CA LEU A 24 10.30 -11.37 18.14
C LEU A 24 9.19 -11.76 17.17
N ALA A 25 7.92 -11.69 17.61
CA ALA A 25 6.79 -11.98 16.76
C ALA A 25 6.69 -10.99 15.59
N THR A 26 6.96 -9.71 15.81
CA THR A 26 6.99 -8.70 14.75
C THR A 26 8.12 -8.96 13.76
N SER A 27 9.33 -9.24 14.25
CA SER A 27 10.47 -9.60 13.40
C SER A 27 10.21 -10.87 12.58
N ALA A 28 9.55 -11.87 13.18
CA ALA A 28 9.15 -13.08 12.48
C ALA A 28 8.15 -12.79 11.35
N LYS A 29 7.17 -11.90 11.57
CA LYS A 29 6.25 -11.48 10.50
C LYS A 29 7.00 -10.83 9.33
N VAL A 30 7.95 -9.93 9.61
CA VAL A 30 8.77 -9.31 8.56
C VAL A 30 9.59 -10.37 7.82
N PHE A 31 10.26 -11.26 8.55
CA PHE A 31 11.03 -12.34 7.96
C PHE A 31 10.17 -13.23 7.06
N PHE A 32 9.01 -13.66 7.52
CA PHE A 32 8.10 -14.49 6.74
C PHE A 32 7.56 -13.76 5.50
N LEU A 33 7.16 -12.47 5.62
CA LEU A 33 6.74 -11.69 4.45
C LEU A 33 7.88 -11.59 3.43
N VAL A 34 9.07 -11.16 3.86
CA VAL A 34 10.22 -11.00 2.96
C VAL A 34 10.61 -12.34 2.34
N SER A 35 10.68 -13.42 3.14
CA SER A 35 11.02 -14.73 2.61
C SER A 35 10.00 -15.23 1.59
N GLN A 36 8.71 -14.91 1.76
CA GLN A 36 7.65 -15.35 0.85
C GLN A 36 7.62 -14.54 -0.45
N GLU A 37 7.76 -13.22 -0.36
CA GLU A 37 7.56 -12.33 -1.50
C GLU A 37 8.83 -12.08 -2.33
N PHE A 38 10.04 -12.25 -1.74
CA PHE A 38 11.29 -12.03 -2.46
C PHE A 38 11.76 -13.30 -3.18
N PRO A 39 11.86 -13.28 -4.53
CA PRO A 39 12.30 -14.45 -5.32
C PRO A 39 13.71 -14.93 -4.98
N GLN A 40 14.56 -14.01 -4.48
CA GLN A 40 15.95 -14.30 -4.10
C GLN A 40 16.07 -15.15 -2.84
N VAL A 41 15.02 -15.24 -2.02
CA VAL A 41 14.99 -16.05 -0.81
C VAL A 41 14.45 -17.44 -1.15
N PRO A 42 15.31 -18.48 -1.17
CA PRO A 42 14.89 -19.81 -1.62
C PRO A 42 13.95 -20.51 -0.62
N LEU A 43 14.08 -20.16 0.67
CA LEU A 43 13.26 -20.75 1.72
C LEU A 43 11.93 -20.00 1.85
N LYS A 44 10.83 -20.74 1.74
CA LYS A 44 9.45 -20.27 1.91
C LYS A 44 8.82 -20.92 3.16
N PRO A 45 9.32 -20.59 4.38
CA PRO A 45 8.97 -21.35 5.59
C PRO A 45 7.55 -21.08 6.09
N LEU A 46 6.89 -20.00 5.65
CA LEU A 46 5.58 -19.57 6.19
C LEU A 46 4.54 -20.69 6.23
N HIS A 47 4.43 -21.47 5.15
CA HIS A 47 3.46 -22.56 5.03
C HIS A 47 3.68 -23.69 6.01
N PHE A 48 4.92 -23.91 6.49
CA PHE A 48 5.23 -24.94 7.50
C PHE A 48 4.82 -24.53 8.92
N PHE A 49 4.77 -23.22 9.19
CA PHE A 49 4.50 -22.68 10.53
C PHE A 49 3.09 -22.11 10.71
N THR A 50 2.30 -22.06 9.64
CA THR A 50 0.99 -21.42 9.67
C THR A 50 -0.08 -22.28 9.03
N LEU A 51 -1.31 -22.16 9.52
CA LEU A 51 -2.47 -22.80 8.92
C LEU A 51 -2.93 -22.02 7.69
N GLU A 52 -3.46 -22.75 6.70
CA GLU A 52 -4.07 -22.14 5.53
C GLU A 52 -5.30 -21.33 5.93
N PRO A 53 -5.42 -20.05 5.53
CA PRO A 53 -6.59 -19.25 5.84
C PRO A 53 -7.81 -19.73 5.06
N LYS A 54 -9.00 -19.45 5.58
CA LYS A 54 -10.24 -19.62 4.82
C LYS A 54 -10.34 -18.49 3.80
N ARG A 55 -10.49 -18.83 2.50
CA ARG A 55 -10.75 -17.87 1.44
C ARG A 55 -12.21 -17.95 1.00
N GLU A 56 -12.87 -16.81 0.90
CA GLU A 56 -14.24 -16.66 0.44
C GLU A 56 -14.33 -15.56 -0.63
N LYS A 57 -15.18 -15.78 -1.64
CA LYS A 57 -15.63 -14.68 -2.50
C LYS A 57 -16.81 -14.02 -1.81
N VAL A 58 -16.72 -12.71 -1.64
CA VAL A 58 -17.75 -11.91 -0.98
C VAL A 58 -18.19 -10.77 -1.88
N TRP A 59 -19.35 -10.23 -1.58
CA TRP A 59 -19.93 -9.11 -2.31
C TRP A 59 -20.37 -8.04 -1.30
N PHE A 60 -20.15 -6.80 -1.66
CA PHE A 60 -20.71 -5.65 -0.95
C PHE A 60 -21.11 -4.58 -1.96
N GLY A 61 -21.99 -3.68 -1.55
CA GLY A 61 -22.51 -2.62 -2.43
C GLY A 61 -21.78 -1.31 -2.22
N THR A 62 -21.54 -0.61 -3.30
CA THR A 62 -21.43 0.85 -3.32
C THR A 62 -22.81 1.45 -3.60
N LYS A 63 -22.91 2.78 -3.70
CA LYS A 63 -24.19 3.42 -4.09
C LYS A 63 -24.65 3.01 -5.49
N ASN A 64 -23.72 2.66 -6.38
CA ASN A 64 -23.98 2.51 -7.80
C ASN A 64 -23.73 1.09 -8.33
N GLU A 65 -22.98 0.24 -7.63
CA GLU A 65 -22.60 -1.06 -8.14
C GLU A 65 -22.32 -2.08 -7.02
N LYS A 66 -22.31 -3.35 -7.42
CA LYS A 66 -21.93 -4.49 -6.58
C LYS A 66 -20.47 -4.83 -6.82
N VAL A 67 -19.65 -4.77 -5.77
CA VAL A 67 -18.21 -5.08 -5.82
C VAL A 67 -17.99 -6.51 -5.38
N ILE A 68 -17.20 -7.25 -6.16
CA ILE A 68 -16.69 -8.58 -5.81
C ILE A 68 -15.36 -8.42 -5.09
N ALA A 69 -15.13 -9.19 -4.02
CA ALA A 69 -13.86 -9.20 -3.30
C ALA A 69 -13.49 -10.62 -2.88
N ASP A 70 -12.18 -10.85 -2.75
CA ASP A 70 -11.63 -12.02 -2.10
C ASP A 70 -11.36 -11.69 -0.62
N LEU A 71 -11.97 -12.43 0.29
CA LEU A 71 -11.81 -12.31 1.74
C LEU A 71 -11.04 -13.51 2.27
N PHE A 72 -9.91 -13.23 2.96
CA PHE A 72 -9.08 -14.24 3.61
C PHE A 72 -9.21 -14.09 5.12
N ILE A 73 -9.53 -15.18 5.81
CA ILE A 73 -9.75 -15.21 7.26
C ILE A 73 -8.78 -16.20 7.90
N PRO A 74 -7.91 -15.75 8.83
CA PRO A 74 -7.02 -16.64 9.58
C PRO A 74 -7.83 -17.69 10.36
N LYS A 75 -7.35 -18.93 10.41
CA LYS A 75 -8.02 -20.02 11.18
C LYS A 75 -7.93 -19.87 12.71
N THR A 76 -7.09 -18.99 13.20
CA THR A 76 -6.87 -18.82 14.65
C THR A 76 -7.75 -17.71 15.21
N PRO A 77 -8.65 -17.99 16.20
CA PRO A 77 -9.37 -16.96 16.94
C PRO A 77 -8.42 -16.18 17.87
N PRO A 78 -8.75 -15.00 18.35
CA PRO A 78 -9.97 -14.21 18.33
C PRO A 78 -9.95 -13.11 17.24
N LYS A 79 -10.75 -12.03 17.41
CA LYS A 79 -10.80 -10.86 16.52
C LYS A 79 -9.42 -10.39 16.06
N ARG A 80 -9.26 -10.19 14.76
CA ARG A 80 -7.97 -9.87 14.12
C ARG A 80 -7.97 -8.48 13.47
N PRO A 81 -6.81 -7.81 13.40
CA PRO A 81 -6.66 -6.64 12.56
C PRO A 81 -7.02 -6.99 11.11
N ALA A 82 -7.55 -6.03 10.38
CA ALA A 82 -7.93 -6.24 8.99
C ALA A 82 -7.18 -5.31 8.04
N LEU A 83 -6.89 -5.83 6.85
CA LEU A 83 -6.20 -5.12 5.78
C LEU A 83 -7.09 -5.11 4.54
N ILE A 84 -7.29 -3.94 3.97
CA ILE A 84 -7.92 -3.75 2.66
C ILE A 84 -6.81 -3.50 1.67
N VAL A 85 -6.66 -4.40 0.69
CA VAL A 85 -5.58 -4.32 -0.30
C VAL A 85 -6.07 -3.57 -1.53
N ALA A 86 -5.40 -2.48 -1.87
CA ALA A 86 -5.68 -1.61 -3.00
C ALA A 86 -4.56 -1.76 -4.05
N MET A 87 -4.85 -2.51 -5.12
CA MET A 87 -3.89 -2.76 -6.19
C MET A 87 -3.91 -1.65 -7.25
N GLY A 88 -2.83 -1.55 -8.04
CA GLY A 88 -2.73 -0.64 -9.18
C GLY A 88 -3.51 -1.11 -10.41
N VAL A 89 -3.41 -0.34 -11.50
CA VAL A 89 -4.06 -0.66 -12.79
C VAL A 89 -3.44 -1.88 -13.46
N ARG A 90 -4.24 -2.53 -14.31
CA ARG A 90 -3.83 -3.68 -15.15
C ARG A 90 -3.27 -4.85 -14.35
N THR A 91 -3.93 -5.17 -13.27
CA THR A 91 -3.76 -6.47 -12.63
C THR A 91 -4.30 -7.53 -13.58
N SER A 92 -3.42 -8.08 -14.41
CA SER A 92 -3.80 -9.07 -15.43
C SER A 92 -4.26 -10.36 -14.77
N GLU A 93 -4.99 -11.21 -15.51
CA GLU A 93 -5.33 -12.56 -15.04
C GLU A 93 -4.08 -13.37 -14.66
N LYS A 94 -2.92 -13.10 -15.32
CA LYS A 94 -1.62 -13.73 -15.01
C LYS A 94 -1.05 -13.31 -13.67
N ASP A 95 -1.39 -12.11 -13.20
CA ASP A 95 -0.91 -11.57 -11.92
C ASP A 95 -1.77 -12.02 -10.73
N LYS A 96 -3.00 -12.48 -11.02
CA LYS A 96 -3.94 -12.93 -9.96
C LYS A 96 -3.36 -13.97 -9.00
N PRO A 97 -2.65 -15.03 -9.44
CA PRO A 97 -2.06 -16.00 -8.51
C PRO A 97 -1.09 -15.34 -7.53
N THR A 98 -0.23 -14.42 -8.02
CA THR A 98 0.72 -13.69 -7.18
C THR A 98 0.01 -12.83 -6.15
N LEU A 99 -1.04 -12.10 -6.57
CA LEU A 99 -1.81 -11.24 -5.66
C LEU A 99 -2.62 -12.03 -4.64
N LEU A 100 -3.21 -13.15 -5.05
CA LEU A 100 -3.87 -14.06 -4.12
C LEU A 100 -2.87 -14.67 -3.13
N GLY A 101 -1.65 -15.01 -3.60
CA GLY A 101 -0.55 -15.45 -2.75
C GLY A 101 -0.13 -14.40 -1.73
N PHE A 102 -0.02 -13.14 -2.13
CA PHE A 102 0.27 -12.03 -1.22
C PHE A 102 -0.82 -11.86 -0.15
N CYS A 103 -2.11 -11.90 -0.54
CA CYS A 103 -3.22 -11.85 0.41
C CYS A 103 -3.24 -13.07 1.36
N ASP A 104 -2.94 -14.27 0.86
CA ASP A 104 -2.77 -15.49 1.66
C ASP A 104 -1.63 -15.33 2.67
N THR A 105 -0.47 -14.81 2.21
CA THR A 105 0.69 -14.49 3.07
C THR A 105 0.29 -13.58 4.22
N LEU A 106 -0.35 -12.45 3.95
CA LEU A 106 -0.80 -11.52 4.99
C LEU A 106 -1.80 -12.18 5.95
N SER A 107 -2.70 -13.03 5.43
CA SER A 107 -3.66 -13.72 6.27
C SER A 107 -3.01 -14.79 7.15
N ARG A 108 -2.01 -15.52 6.64
CA ARG A 108 -1.18 -16.44 7.46
C ARG A 108 -0.40 -15.72 8.55
N LEU A 109 -0.05 -14.45 8.34
CA LEU A 109 0.57 -13.58 9.35
C LEU A 109 -0.42 -13.06 10.40
N GLY A 110 -1.71 -13.42 10.30
CA GLY A 110 -2.73 -13.18 11.30
C GLY A 110 -3.65 -11.99 11.02
N TYR A 111 -3.77 -11.55 9.77
CA TYR A 111 -4.67 -10.46 9.36
C TYR A 111 -5.90 -11.02 8.63
N VAL A 112 -7.08 -10.45 8.87
CA VAL A 112 -8.19 -10.58 7.94
C VAL A 112 -7.87 -9.71 6.73
N VAL A 113 -7.86 -10.29 5.52
CA VAL A 113 -7.47 -9.55 4.31
C VAL A 113 -8.63 -9.51 3.35
N LEU A 114 -9.01 -8.32 2.92
CA LEU A 114 -10.03 -8.09 1.90
C LEU A 114 -9.36 -7.46 0.67
N TRP A 115 -9.49 -8.12 -0.46
CA TRP A 115 -9.05 -7.60 -1.75
C TRP A 115 -10.27 -7.31 -2.63
N PRO A 116 -10.75 -6.05 -2.66
CA PRO A 116 -11.79 -5.61 -3.59
C PRO A 116 -11.29 -5.68 -5.03
N ARG A 117 -12.09 -6.24 -5.91
CA ARG A 117 -11.81 -6.33 -7.34
C ARG A 117 -12.46 -5.14 -8.04
N LEU A 118 -11.64 -4.18 -8.46
CA LEU A 118 -12.11 -3.03 -9.24
C LEU A 118 -11.96 -3.36 -10.73
N GLU A 119 -13.08 -3.64 -11.41
CA GLU A 119 -13.07 -3.88 -12.85
C GLU A 119 -12.47 -2.70 -13.64
N THR A 120 -12.60 -1.49 -13.13
CA THR A 120 -11.99 -0.29 -13.71
C THR A 120 -10.48 -0.44 -13.80
N LEU A 121 -9.82 -0.73 -12.69
CA LEU A 121 -8.36 -0.91 -12.64
C LEU A 121 -7.91 -2.13 -13.44
N GLU A 122 -8.68 -3.21 -13.44
CA GLU A 122 -8.40 -4.40 -14.27
C GLU A 122 -8.45 -4.08 -15.77
N LYS A 123 -9.31 -3.14 -16.19
CA LYS A 123 -9.41 -2.64 -17.57
C LYS A 123 -8.42 -1.52 -17.88
N GLY A 124 -7.55 -1.13 -16.94
CA GLY A 124 -6.63 0.00 -17.07
C GLY A 124 -7.32 1.36 -17.00
N GLU A 125 -8.48 1.43 -16.36
CA GLU A 125 -9.28 2.64 -16.18
C GLU A 125 -9.20 3.11 -14.72
N VAL A 126 -9.45 4.40 -14.51
CA VAL A 126 -9.60 4.99 -13.18
C VAL A 126 -10.87 5.82 -13.19
N LYS A 127 -11.75 5.60 -12.24
CA LYS A 127 -12.98 6.37 -12.07
C LYS A 127 -12.98 7.18 -10.78
N LEU A 128 -13.71 8.25 -10.78
CA LEU A 128 -13.86 9.12 -9.60
C LEU A 128 -14.56 8.42 -8.43
N GLU A 129 -15.30 7.36 -8.73
CA GLU A 129 -16.04 6.55 -7.79
C GLU A 129 -15.17 5.45 -7.17
N ASP A 130 -13.97 5.19 -7.68
CA ASP A 130 -13.08 4.13 -7.18
C ASP A 130 -12.79 4.25 -5.68
N PRO A 131 -12.53 5.45 -5.08
CA PRO A 131 -12.40 5.59 -3.62
C PRO A 131 -13.62 5.11 -2.85
N GLN A 132 -14.84 5.24 -3.40
CA GLN A 132 -16.07 4.78 -2.75
C GLN A 132 -16.10 3.26 -2.56
N THR A 133 -15.44 2.51 -3.45
CA THR A 133 -15.27 1.06 -3.30
C THR A 133 -14.50 0.73 -2.02
N PHE A 134 -13.43 1.47 -1.72
CA PHE A 134 -12.62 1.24 -0.52
C PHE A 134 -13.33 1.70 0.75
N ILE A 135 -14.13 2.78 0.69
CA ILE A 135 -15.00 3.20 1.80
C ILE A 135 -16.03 2.09 2.10
N SER A 136 -16.65 1.53 1.05
CA SER A 136 -17.61 0.43 1.20
C SER A 136 -16.96 -0.87 1.71
N ALA A 137 -15.72 -1.16 1.27
CA ALA A 137 -14.91 -2.28 1.78
C ALA A 137 -14.60 -2.11 3.28
N PHE A 138 -14.27 -0.89 3.71
CA PHE A 138 -14.07 -0.57 5.12
C PHE A 138 -15.34 -0.84 5.94
N ASN A 139 -16.48 -0.30 5.50
CA ASN A 139 -17.77 -0.49 6.16
C ASN A 139 -18.20 -1.98 6.20
N TYR A 140 -17.87 -2.74 5.14
CA TYR A 140 -18.12 -4.19 5.11
C TYR A 140 -17.30 -4.93 6.18
N LEU A 141 -16.01 -4.62 6.32
CA LEU A 141 -15.16 -5.23 7.35
C LEU A 141 -15.55 -4.80 8.76
N GLU A 142 -15.99 -3.55 8.96
CA GLU A 142 -16.45 -3.04 10.26
C GLU A 142 -17.65 -3.84 10.80
N GLN A 143 -18.42 -4.49 9.93
CA GLN A 143 -19.56 -5.33 10.30
C GLN A 143 -19.19 -6.79 10.62
N LYS A 144 -17.94 -7.23 10.38
CA LYS A 144 -17.53 -8.62 10.60
C LYS A 144 -17.07 -8.86 12.04
N ASP A 145 -17.61 -9.90 12.68
CA ASP A 145 -17.27 -10.24 14.07
C ASP A 145 -15.81 -10.69 14.25
N VAL A 146 -15.22 -11.28 13.20
CA VAL A 146 -13.81 -11.72 13.20
C VAL A 146 -12.82 -10.56 13.12
N VAL A 147 -13.30 -9.33 12.84
CA VAL A 147 -12.47 -8.14 12.67
C VAL A 147 -12.38 -7.34 13.95
N ASP A 148 -11.15 -6.94 14.30
CA ASP A 148 -10.91 -5.88 15.28
C ASP A 148 -11.19 -4.53 14.60
N LYS A 149 -12.35 -3.96 14.87
CA LYS A 149 -12.86 -2.75 14.23
C LYS A 149 -11.99 -1.52 14.46
N LYS A 150 -11.11 -1.54 15.49
CA LYS A 150 -10.17 -0.47 15.78
C LYS A 150 -8.88 -0.58 14.97
N ARG A 151 -8.65 -1.71 14.29
CA ARG A 151 -7.44 -1.99 13.53
C ARG A 151 -7.77 -2.45 12.10
N ILE A 152 -8.48 -1.58 11.36
CA ILE A 152 -8.74 -1.74 9.94
C ILE A 152 -7.84 -0.75 9.20
N SER A 153 -6.96 -1.25 8.33
CA SER A 153 -5.95 -0.47 7.61
C SER A 153 -6.03 -0.69 6.11
N PHE A 154 -5.53 0.25 5.34
CA PHE A 154 -5.33 0.10 3.91
C PHE A 154 -3.88 -0.25 3.60
N VAL A 155 -3.68 -1.10 2.59
CA VAL A 155 -2.38 -1.39 1.98
C VAL A 155 -2.51 -1.14 0.49
N GLY A 156 -1.94 -0.04 0.02
CA GLY A 156 -2.06 0.41 -1.35
C GLY A 156 -0.75 0.26 -2.14
N PHE A 157 -0.89 -0.06 -3.44
CA PHE A 157 0.20 -0.19 -4.38
C PHE A 157 -0.06 0.65 -5.62
N SER A 158 0.94 1.42 -6.08
CA SER A 158 0.85 2.26 -7.27
C SER A 158 -0.38 3.20 -7.18
N ILE A 159 -1.14 3.35 -8.25
CA ILE A 159 -2.36 4.16 -8.26
C ILE A 159 -3.40 3.71 -7.21
N GLY A 160 -3.39 2.42 -6.83
CA GLY A 160 -4.23 1.92 -5.73
C GLY A 160 -3.90 2.59 -4.39
N SER A 161 -2.62 2.98 -4.17
CA SER A 161 -2.24 3.79 -2.99
C SER A 161 -2.91 5.16 -3.02
N SER A 162 -2.95 5.81 -4.17
CA SER A 162 -3.56 7.13 -4.32
C SER A 162 -5.08 7.07 -4.12
N ILE A 163 -5.73 6.03 -4.63
CA ILE A 163 -7.17 5.79 -4.44
C ILE A 163 -7.47 5.47 -2.96
N ALA A 164 -6.65 4.62 -2.31
CA ALA A 164 -6.79 4.31 -0.89
C ALA A 164 -6.55 5.54 0.01
N LEU A 165 -5.61 6.43 -0.38
CA LEU A 165 -5.39 7.71 0.30
C LEU A 165 -6.64 8.58 0.21
N ALA A 166 -7.20 8.76 -0.99
CA ALA A 166 -8.44 9.51 -1.21
C ALA A 166 -9.64 8.92 -0.42
N ALA A 167 -9.73 7.59 -0.33
CA ALA A 167 -10.74 6.94 0.50
C ALA A 167 -10.53 7.20 2.00
N ALA A 168 -9.26 7.18 2.48
CA ALA A 168 -8.92 7.43 3.88
C ALA A 168 -9.08 8.90 4.30
N GLU A 169 -9.23 9.83 3.35
CA GLU A 169 -9.56 11.23 3.58
C GLU A 169 -11.07 11.46 3.78
N ASP A 170 -11.90 10.51 3.37
CA ASP A 170 -13.36 10.66 3.46
C ASP A 170 -13.82 10.74 4.92
N GLN A 171 -14.65 11.74 5.23
CA GLN A 171 -15.13 12.03 6.59
C GLN A 171 -15.92 10.89 7.22
N ALA A 172 -16.49 9.99 6.42
CA ALA A 172 -17.23 8.84 6.93
C ALA A 172 -16.32 7.82 7.64
N ILE A 173 -15.03 7.73 7.24
CA ILE A 173 -14.11 6.72 7.76
C ILE A 173 -12.78 7.26 8.26
N ASN A 174 -12.37 8.51 7.93
CA ASN A 174 -11.01 9.03 8.18
C ASN A 174 -10.57 8.94 9.65
N LYS A 175 -11.50 9.03 10.62
CA LYS A 175 -11.22 8.89 12.05
C LYS A 175 -11.19 7.45 12.54
N LYS A 176 -11.64 6.50 11.71
CA LYS A 176 -11.76 5.09 12.04
C LYS A 176 -10.67 4.25 11.38
N VAL A 177 -10.14 4.69 10.25
CA VAL A 177 -9.02 4.02 9.57
C VAL A 177 -7.81 4.04 10.49
N HIS A 178 -7.27 2.85 10.80
CA HIS A 178 -6.14 2.71 11.71
C HIS A 178 -4.85 3.22 11.09
N SER A 179 -4.54 2.77 9.86
CA SER A 179 -3.38 3.23 9.12
C SER A 179 -3.51 3.01 7.61
N LEU A 180 -2.62 3.67 6.86
CA LEU A 180 -2.42 3.48 5.43
C LEU A 180 -0.95 3.13 5.17
N VAL A 181 -0.69 2.01 4.52
CA VAL A 181 0.58 1.73 3.85
C VAL A 181 0.46 2.20 2.40
N PHE A 182 1.22 3.24 2.06
CA PHE A 182 1.23 3.88 0.75
C PHE A 182 2.52 3.53 0.02
N PHE A 183 2.43 2.71 -1.03
CA PHE A 183 3.58 2.27 -1.78
C PHE A 183 3.49 2.69 -3.25
N GLY A 184 4.38 3.61 -3.68
CA GLY A 184 4.59 3.97 -5.07
C GLY A 184 3.42 4.67 -5.77
N GLY A 185 2.53 5.34 -5.02
CA GLY A 185 1.43 6.12 -5.58
C GLY A 185 1.83 7.56 -5.90
N TYR A 186 0.98 8.26 -6.67
CA TYR A 186 1.08 9.71 -6.84
C TYR A 186 0.26 10.44 -5.76
N PHE A 187 0.66 11.67 -5.49
CA PHE A 187 -0.01 12.56 -4.53
C PHE A 187 -0.72 13.72 -5.24
N ASN A 188 -0.05 14.36 -6.21
CA ASN A 188 -0.62 15.44 -7.01
C ASN A 188 -0.71 14.99 -8.48
N ILE A 189 -1.93 14.88 -9.01
CA ILE A 189 -2.16 14.37 -10.37
C ILE A 189 -1.60 15.30 -11.44
N LEU A 190 -1.68 16.63 -11.26
CA LEU A 190 -1.19 17.59 -12.26
C LEU A 190 0.34 17.53 -12.36
N ASP A 191 1.03 17.45 -11.23
CA ASP A 191 2.48 17.32 -11.18
C ASP A 191 2.94 16.00 -11.78
N TYR A 192 2.22 14.91 -11.49
CA TYR A 192 2.48 13.59 -12.06
C TYR A 192 2.35 13.61 -13.59
N LEU A 193 1.23 14.14 -14.11
CA LEU A 193 1.00 14.22 -15.56
C LEU A 193 1.99 15.16 -16.25
N SER A 194 2.35 16.29 -15.62
CA SER A 194 3.40 17.19 -16.13
C SER A 194 4.75 16.53 -16.16
N SER A 195 5.05 15.68 -15.16
CA SER A 195 6.32 14.92 -15.12
C SER A 195 6.38 13.88 -16.23
N LEU A 196 5.26 13.16 -16.50
CA LEU A 196 5.15 12.23 -17.62
C LEU A 196 5.35 12.92 -18.97
N ALA A 197 4.66 14.03 -19.18
CA ALA A 197 4.67 14.76 -20.45
C ALA A 197 6.04 15.39 -20.74
N SER A 198 6.67 16.00 -19.74
CA SER A 198 7.94 16.73 -19.89
C SER A 198 9.17 15.84 -19.70
N LYS A 199 9.02 14.60 -19.23
CA LYS A 199 10.09 13.71 -18.77
C LYS A 199 11.02 14.37 -17.74
N ASN A 200 10.43 15.27 -16.94
CA ASN A 200 11.14 15.99 -15.90
C ASN A 200 10.23 16.17 -14.69
N ILE A 201 10.81 16.14 -13.52
CA ILE A 201 10.14 16.46 -12.27
C ILE A 201 10.55 17.87 -11.86
N ILE A 202 9.58 18.71 -11.52
CA ILE A 202 9.85 20.02 -10.91
C ILE A 202 9.61 19.88 -9.42
N PHE A 203 10.67 20.17 -8.64
CA PHE A 203 10.62 20.06 -7.19
C PHE A 203 11.57 21.09 -6.56
N ASP A 204 11.04 21.94 -5.68
CA ASP A 204 11.78 23.06 -5.07
C ASP A 204 12.52 23.90 -6.13
N ASP A 205 11.80 24.30 -7.20
CA ASP A 205 12.29 25.07 -8.36
C ASP A 205 13.42 24.40 -9.15
N LYS A 206 13.76 23.16 -8.83
CA LYS A 206 14.74 22.37 -9.55
C LYS A 206 14.08 21.46 -10.56
N LYS A 207 14.65 21.45 -11.77
CA LYS A 207 14.26 20.53 -12.83
C LYS A 207 15.14 19.28 -12.76
N ILE A 208 14.54 18.14 -12.45
CA ILE A 208 15.22 16.85 -12.33
C ILE A 208 14.79 15.98 -13.50
N ARG A 209 15.75 15.51 -14.29
CA ARG A 209 15.46 14.58 -15.39
C ARG A 209 14.89 13.28 -14.84
N TRP A 210 13.82 12.80 -15.46
CA TRP A 210 13.17 11.55 -15.14
C TRP A 210 12.77 10.84 -16.43
N GLU A 211 12.98 9.53 -16.47
CA GLU A 211 12.67 8.72 -17.65
C GLU A 211 11.47 7.81 -17.31
N PRO A 212 10.24 8.23 -17.63
CA PRO A 212 9.07 7.40 -17.44
C PRO A 212 9.08 6.19 -18.37
N SER A 213 8.57 5.07 -17.88
CA SER A 213 8.38 3.88 -18.72
C SER A 213 7.32 4.13 -19.81
N ALA A 214 7.47 3.47 -20.95
CA ALA A 214 6.46 3.53 -22.02
C ALA A 214 5.07 3.09 -21.51
N ALA A 215 5.03 2.13 -20.59
CA ALA A 215 3.78 1.68 -19.98
C ALA A 215 3.11 2.78 -19.15
N ALA A 216 3.86 3.55 -18.35
CA ALA A 216 3.31 4.69 -17.60
C ALA A 216 2.73 5.77 -18.53
N ILE A 217 3.46 6.11 -19.60
CA ILE A 217 2.99 7.08 -20.60
C ILE A 217 1.72 6.59 -21.28
N ASN A 218 1.68 5.33 -21.72
CA ASN A 218 0.51 4.74 -22.38
C ASN A 218 -0.72 4.73 -21.47
N HIS A 219 -0.55 4.35 -20.19
CA HIS A 219 -1.66 4.36 -19.21
C HIS A 219 -2.23 5.76 -19.01
N ALA A 220 -1.36 6.76 -18.80
CA ALA A 220 -1.80 8.14 -18.64
C ALA A 220 -2.53 8.65 -19.90
N THR A 221 -1.98 8.35 -21.08
CA THR A 221 -2.60 8.75 -22.36
C THR A 221 -3.98 8.13 -22.55
N GLU A 222 -4.17 6.84 -22.22
CA GLU A 222 -5.47 6.18 -22.33
C GLU A 222 -6.51 6.76 -21.36
N ILE A 223 -6.10 7.09 -20.12
CA ILE A 223 -6.99 7.71 -19.14
C ILE A 223 -7.39 9.12 -19.60
N LEU A 224 -6.41 9.93 -20.01
CA LEU A 224 -6.63 11.31 -20.44
C LEU A 224 -7.50 11.41 -21.70
N LYS A 225 -7.34 10.47 -22.65
CA LYS A 225 -8.15 10.41 -23.87
C LYS A 225 -9.65 10.34 -23.59
N LYS A 226 -10.05 9.63 -22.52
CA LYS A 226 -11.46 9.54 -22.10
C LYS A 226 -12.01 10.87 -21.59
N GLU A 227 -11.13 11.72 -21.07
CA GLU A 227 -11.46 13.08 -20.62
C GLU A 227 -11.35 14.13 -21.74
N GLY A 228 -11.02 13.70 -22.97
CA GLY A 228 -10.79 14.62 -24.11
C GLY A 228 -9.53 15.47 -23.93
N ILE A 229 -8.51 14.96 -23.23
CA ILE A 229 -7.27 15.66 -22.91
C ILE A 229 -6.10 14.87 -23.49
N THR A 230 -5.06 15.54 -23.97
CA THR A 230 -3.81 14.90 -24.41
C THR A 230 -2.69 15.11 -23.40
N LEU A 231 -1.73 14.19 -23.36
CA LEU A 231 -0.59 14.31 -22.45
C LEU A 231 0.30 15.52 -22.82
N GLU A 232 0.38 15.89 -24.10
CA GLU A 232 1.14 17.05 -24.60
C GLU A 232 0.65 18.38 -23.98
N GLN A 233 -0.65 18.49 -23.64
CA GLN A 233 -1.18 19.69 -22.99
C GLN A 233 -0.51 19.98 -21.64
N PHE A 234 0.07 18.98 -20.99
CA PHE A 234 0.82 19.15 -19.74
C PHE A 234 2.29 19.54 -19.98
N SER A 235 2.86 19.28 -21.18
CA SER A 235 4.26 19.60 -21.49
C SER A 235 4.47 21.04 -21.90
N GLN A 236 3.49 21.66 -22.55
CA GLN A 236 3.62 22.94 -23.26
C GLN A 236 3.11 24.16 -22.49
N LYS A 237 2.85 24.08 -21.19
CA LYS A 237 2.12 25.15 -20.43
C LYS A 237 0.80 25.56 -21.09
N ILE A 238 0.23 24.70 -21.93
CA ILE A 238 -1.12 24.91 -22.46
C ILE A 238 -2.07 24.92 -21.27
N THR A 239 -2.74 26.03 -21.09
CA THR A 239 -3.67 26.19 -20.00
C THR A 239 -4.86 25.26 -20.27
N LEU A 240 -4.99 24.20 -19.49
CA LEU A 240 -6.21 23.39 -19.51
C LEU A 240 -7.40 24.31 -19.25
N GLU A 241 -8.47 24.11 -20.00
CA GLU A 241 -9.73 24.78 -19.69
C GLU A 241 -10.11 24.53 -18.23
N THR A 242 -10.67 25.53 -17.57
CA THR A 242 -11.02 25.46 -16.15
C THR A 242 -11.87 24.21 -15.82
N ALA A 243 -12.76 23.82 -16.73
CA ALA A 243 -13.58 22.63 -16.56
C ALA A 243 -12.76 21.33 -16.64
N GLN A 244 -11.82 21.23 -17.58
CA GLN A 244 -10.91 20.07 -17.72
C GLN A 244 -10.00 19.95 -16.49
N LYS A 245 -9.40 21.07 -16.06
CA LYS A 245 -8.57 21.11 -14.86
C LYS A 245 -9.32 20.64 -13.62
N LYS A 246 -10.56 21.11 -13.43
CA LYS A 246 -11.42 20.69 -12.32
C LYS A 246 -11.73 19.19 -12.37
N ARG A 247 -11.96 18.62 -13.56
CA ARG A 247 -12.17 17.16 -13.68
C ARG A 247 -10.95 16.37 -13.28
N ILE A 248 -9.78 16.73 -13.80
CA ILE A 248 -8.52 16.04 -13.49
C ILE A 248 -8.15 16.15 -12.00
N LEU A 249 -8.33 17.33 -11.39
CA LEU A 249 -8.05 17.53 -9.97
C LEU A 249 -8.89 16.62 -9.04
N ARG A 250 -10.05 16.15 -9.49
CA ARG A 250 -10.85 15.19 -8.70
C ARG A 250 -10.18 13.84 -8.50
N PHE A 251 -9.17 13.50 -9.31
CA PHE A 251 -8.32 12.30 -9.12
C PHE A 251 -7.12 12.55 -8.22
N SER A 252 -6.96 13.74 -7.65
CA SER A 252 -5.77 14.18 -6.95
C SER A 252 -5.97 14.10 -5.43
N PRO A 253 -5.28 13.21 -4.70
CA PRO A 253 -5.45 13.09 -3.26
C PRO A 253 -5.09 14.37 -2.51
N ASP A 254 -4.16 15.20 -3.01
CA ASP A 254 -3.74 16.43 -2.35
C ASP A 254 -4.87 17.43 -2.07
N GLN A 255 -6.00 17.31 -2.80
CA GLN A 255 -7.14 18.23 -2.67
C GLN A 255 -7.82 18.15 -1.30
N ASN A 256 -7.81 16.98 -0.66
CA ASN A 256 -8.48 16.74 0.62
C ASN A 256 -7.52 16.27 1.72
N ILE A 257 -6.21 16.39 1.52
CA ILE A 257 -5.19 15.86 2.44
C ILE A 257 -5.31 16.38 3.88
N SER A 258 -5.89 17.55 4.09
CA SER A 258 -6.18 18.09 5.43
C SER A 258 -7.17 17.24 6.23
N GLN A 259 -7.99 16.44 5.56
CA GLN A 259 -8.96 15.51 6.16
C GLN A 259 -8.31 14.19 6.59
N PHE A 260 -7.11 13.87 6.11
CA PHE A 260 -6.41 12.64 6.46
C PHE A 260 -6.03 12.62 7.94
N LYS A 261 -6.37 11.56 8.66
CA LYS A 261 -6.14 11.40 10.12
C LYS A 261 -5.36 10.15 10.51
N PRO A 262 -5.35 9.07 9.70
CA PRO A 262 -4.68 7.82 10.05
C PRO A 262 -3.17 7.96 10.23
N THR A 263 -2.53 6.96 10.84
CA THR A 263 -1.07 6.78 10.72
C THR A 263 -0.73 6.42 9.27
N ILE A 264 0.37 6.96 8.74
CA ILE A 264 0.80 6.65 7.37
C ILE A 264 2.22 6.09 7.32
N PHE A 265 2.38 5.01 6.54
CA PHE A 265 3.65 4.39 6.21
C PHE A 265 3.89 4.57 4.71
N ILE A 266 4.86 5.39 4.34
CA ILE A 266 5.15 5.72 2.95
C ILE A 266 6.40 4.98 2.50
N LEU A 267 6.27 4.15 1.47
CA LEU A 267 7.36 3.45 0.79
C LEU A 267 7.39 3.88 -0.68
N HIS A 268 8.56 4.23 -1.20
CA HIS A 268 8.72 4.54 -2.61
C HIS A 268 10.09 4.08 -3.12
N GLU A 269 10.12 3.52 -4.34
CA GLU A 269 11.35 3.17 -5.02
C GLU A 269 11.99 4.43 -5.63
N LYS A 270 13.29 4.62 -5.38
CA LYS A 270 14.01 5.82 -5.85
C LYS A 270 14.10 5.90 -7.37
N SER A 271 14.26 4.76 -8.02
CA SER A 271 14.41 4.62 -9.47
C SER A 271 13.07 4.34 -10.18
N ASP A 272 11.94 4.63 -9.53
CA ASP A 272 10.61 4.38 -10.07
C ASP A 272 10.39 5.10 -11.41
N THR A 273 10.09 4.32 -12.44
CA THR A 273 9.81 4.82 -13.80
C THR A 273 8.31 4.96 -14.11
N PHE A 274 7.43 4.54 -13.18
CA PHE A 274 5.97 4.68 -13.32
C PHE A 274 5.46 5.93 -12.61
N VAL A 275 5.86 6.14 -11.36
CA VAL A 275 5.49 7.30 -10.56
C VAL A 275 6.76 7.89 -9.95
N PRO A 276 7.06 9.17 -10.17
CA PRO A 276 8.28 9.76 -9.63
C PRO A 276 8.25 9.76 -8.10
N TYR A 277 9.34 9.31 -7.47
CA TYR A 277 9.46 9.21 -6.01
C TYR A 277 9.20 10.53 -5.28
N LEU A 278 9.35 11.66 -5.97
CA LEU A 278 9.09 12.98 -5.41
C LEU A 278 7.61 13.20 -5.07
N GLU A 279 6.69 12.45 -5.67
CA GLU A 279 5.28 12.46 -5.26
C GLU A 279 5.11 12.00 -3.80
N SER A 280 5.85 10.97 -3.39
CA SER A 280 5.84 10.53 -1.98
C SER A 280 6.53 11.50 -1.03
N ILE A 281 7.53 12.26 -1.50
CA ILE A 281 8.15 13.34 -0.71
C ILE A 281 7.17 14.50 -0.50
N LYS A 282 6.39 14.87 -1.53
CA LYS A 282 5.33 15.88 -1.41
C LYS A 282 4.27 15.43 -0.39
N LEU A 283 3.82 14.18 -0.47
CA LEU A 283 2.89 13.60 0.49
C LEU A 283 3.46 13.64 1.92
N LYS A 284 4.72 13.21 2.10
CA LYS A 284 5.41 13.30 3.38
C LYS A 284 5.37 14.73 3.92
N ARG A 285 5.78 15.73 3.14
CA ARG A 285 5.79 17.15 3.54
C ARG A 285 4.39 17.65 3.92
N ALA A 286 3.36 17.23 3.18
CA ALA A 286 1.98 17.64 3.44
C ALA A 286 1.44 17.11 4.77
N LEU A 287 1.93 15.96 5.24
CA LEU A 287 1.45 15.28 6.45
C LEU A 287 2.41 15.37 7.64
N GLU A 288 3.66 15.79 7.44
CA GLU A 288 4.68 15.90 8.51
C GLU A 288 4.20 16.84 9.62
N GLY A 289 4.29 16.38 10.87
CA GLY A 289 3.79 17.08 12.03
C GLY A 289 2.26 17.10 12.23
N LYS A 290 1.49 16.53 11.28
CA LYS A 290 0.01 16.49 11.35
C LYS A 290 -0.53 15.13 11.76
N VAL A 291 0.14 14.05 11.34
CA VAL A 291 -0.20 12.65 11.66
C VAL A 291 1.07 11.87 11.95
N PRO A 292 0.99 10.71 12.67
CA PRO A 292 2.12 9.80 12.78
C PRO A 292 2.53 9.29 11.41
N LEU A 293 3.82 9.44 11.06
CA LEU A 293 4.32 9.16 9.72
C LEU A 293 5.66 8.42 9.78
N VAL A 294 5.78 7.38 8.97
CA VAL A 294 7.05 6.67 8.70
C VAL A 294 7.30 6.72 7.20
N TYR A 295 8.46 7.23 6.79
CA TYR A 295 8.88 7.29 5.40
C TYR A 295 10.11 6.43 5.17
N HIS A 296 10.10 5.65 4.09
CA HIS A 296 11.26 4.92 3.61
C HIS A 296 11.37 5.01 2.09
N GLN A 297 12.57 5.29 1.60
CA GLN A 297 12.91 5.28 0.19
C GLN A 297 13.77 4.05 -0.09
N ALA A 298 13.33 3.19 -1.00
CA ALA A 298 13.98 1.93 -1.31
C ALA A 298 14.75 2.00 -2.64
N ASN A 299 15.66 1.05 -2.85
CA ASN A 299 16.35 0.72 -4.11
C ASN A 299 16.29 -0.79 -4.38
N LEU A 300 15.13 -1.42 -4.16
CA LEU A 300 14.94 -2.87 -4.22
C LEU A 300 13.86 -3.30 -5.19
N PHE A 301 13.10 -2.33 -5.71
CA PHE A 301 11.90 -2.60 -6.49
C PHE A 301 12.05 -2.08 -7.91
N GLU A 302 11.32 -2.67 -8.83
CA GLU A 302 10.95 -2.06 -10.10
C GLU A 302 9.51 -1.60 -9.93
N HIS A 303 9.33 -0.29 -9.68
CA HIS A 303 8.09 0.32 -9.22
C HIS A 303 7.64 -0.31 -7.88
N VAL A 304 6.66 -1.20 -7.89
CA VAL A 304 6.14 -1.89 -6.69
C VAL A 304 6.44 -3.39 -6.68
N GLN A 305 7.20 -3.90 -7.67
CA GLN A 305 7.60 -5.30 -7.77
C GLN A 305 9.05 -5.48 -7.37
N VAL A 306 9.37 -6.59 -6.71
CA VAL A 306 10.75 -6.90 -6.30
C VAL A 306 11.61 -7.13 -7.54
N GLN A 307 12.76 -6.43 -7.64
CA GLN A 307 13.71 -6.62 -8.73
C GLN A 307 14.27 -8.03 -8.77
N LYS A 308 14.42 -8.57 -9.98
CA LYS A 308 15.09 -9.85 -10.22
C LYS A 308 16.60 -9.61 -10.31
N GLY A 309 17.36 -10.14 -9.38
CA GLY A 309 18.83 -10.09 -9.37
C GLY A 309 19.40 -9.83 -7.98
N ALA A 310 20.53 -10.46 -7.67
CA ALA A 310 21.24 -10.26 -6.42
C ALA A 310 22.45 -9.35 -6.66
N SER A 311 22.49 -8.19 -5.99
CA SER A 311 23.68 -7.34 -5.90
C SER A 311 24.09 -7.24 -4.43
N PRO A 312 25.39 -7.19 -4.10
CA PRO A 312 25.86 -6.97 -2.72
C PRO A 312 25.31 -5.71 -2.05
N LYS A 313 24.97 -4.67 -2.83
CA LYS A 313 24.30 -3.45 -2.34
C LYS A 313 22.91 -3.71 -1.78
N ILE A 314 22.27 -4.78 -2.22
CA ILE A 314 20.94 -5.19 -1.77
C ILE A 314 20.92 -5.51 -0.27
N LEU A 315 21.99 -6.06 0.31
CA LEU A 315 22.04 -6.40 1.74
C LEU A 315 21.88 -5.18 2.67
N GLY A 316 22.47 -4.04 2.31
CA GLY A 316 22.29 -2.79 3.07
C GLY A 316 20.86 -2.24 2.98
N GLU A 317 20.28 -2.31 1.79
CA GLU A 317 18.90 -1.88 1.52
C GLU A 317 17.86 -2.76 2.25
N PHE A 318 18.16 -4.07 2.40
CA PHE A 318 17.30 -4.98 3.17
C PHE A 318 17.16 -4.55 4.64
N GLY A 319 18.22 -4.04 5.27
CA GLY A 319 18.17 -3.54 6.65
C GLY A 319 17.18 -2.37 6.81
N GLY A 320 17.22 -1.42 5.88
CA GLY A 320 16.28 -0.29 5.84
C GLY A 320 14.84 -0.72 5.61
N LEU A 321 14.61 -1.58 4.62
CA LEU A 321 13.28 -2.14 4.34
C LEU A 321 12.77 -2.98 5.52
N PHE A 322 13.62 -3.81 6.14
CA PHE A 322 13.25 -4.58 7.32
C PHE A 322 12.81 -3.67 8.46
N GLY A 323 13.57 -2.62 8.75
CA GLY A 323 13.21 -1.63 9.76
C GLY A 323 11.90 -0.90 9.48
N PHE A 324 11.63 -0.58 8.22
CA PHE A 324 10.35 -0.01 7.78
C PHE A 324 9.19 -0.99 8.01
N LEU A 325 9.31 -2.21 7.49
CA LEU A 325 8.29 -3.27 7.63
C LEU A 325 8.06 -3.64 9.10
N TYR A 326 9.12 -3.64 9.93
CA TYR A 326 8.98 -3.85 11.36
C TYR A 326 8.08 -2.79 12.00
N LYS A 327 8.26 -1.51 11.66
CA LYS A 327 7.40 -0.44 12.17
C LYS A 327 5.96 -0.58 11.69
N VAL A 328 5.76 -1.00 10.42
CA VAL A 328 4.42 -1.33 9.89
C VAL A 328 3.77 -2.44 10.72
N PHE A 329 4.40 -3.60 10.85
CA PHE A 329 3.81 -4.75 11.58
C PHE A 329 3.69 -4.54 13.09
N ALA A 330 4.54 -3.71 13.68
CA ALA A 330 4.42 -3.34 15.09
C ALA A 330 3.20 -2.45 15.36
N HIS A 331 2.77 -1.69 14.35
CA HIS A 331 1.60 -0.80 14.43
C HIS A 331 0.30 -1.54 14.07
N LEU A 332 0.31 -2.34 12.99
CA LEU A 332 -0.85 -3.15 12.57
C LEU A 332 -1.26 -4.19 13.63
#